data_17365973c425742d4aaca1d10b5eb1d4
#
_entry.id   17365973c425742d4aaca1d10b5eb1d4
#
_cell.length_a   1.000
_cell.length_b   1.000
_cell.length_c   1.000
_cell.angle_alpha   90.00
_cell.angle_beta   90.00
_cell.angle_gamma   90.00
#
_symmetry.space_group_name_H-M   'P 1'
#
loop_
_entity.id
_entity.type
_entity.pdbx_description
1 polymer ?
#
loop_
_entity_poly.entity_id
_entity_poly.type
_entity_poly.pdbx_seq_one_letter_code
_entity_poly.pdbx_strand_id
1 'polypeptide(L)'
;MIPLLTAAIAAIDLIATIQLVLVHSPNGDVIEINPDQIVSLRAAAPGKEEADRLYHKSVKCLIITADGKSIPAVENCLEIKSLIERTK
;
A
#
# COMPACT_ATOMS: atom_id res chain seq x y z
N MET A 1 19.80 -12.68 35.19
CA MET A 1 18.79 -11.64 35.34
C MET A 1 18.58 -10.87 34.05
N ILE A 2 19.55 -10.08 33.67
CA ILE A 2 19.47 -9.26 32.48
C ILE A 2 19.24 -10.08 31.20
N PRO A 3 19.85 -11.24 31.01
CA PRO A 3 19.61 -12.03 29.79
C PRO A 3 18.18 -12.42 29.54
N LEU A 4 17.41 -12.61 30.62
CA LEU A 4 16.00 -12.98 30.46
C LEU A 4 15.18 -11.84 29.88
N LEU A 5 15.45 -10.63 30.31
CA LEU A 5 14.76 -9.45 29.79
C LEU A 5 15.08 -9.23 28.33
N THR A 6 16.32 -9.43 27.93
CA THR A 6 16.74 -9.28 26.56
C THR A 6 16.01 -10.26 25.65
N ALA A 7 15.87 -11.51 26.08
CA ALA A 7 15.18 -12.50 25.28
C ALA A 7 13.71 -12.15 25.09
N ALA A 8 13.06 -11.65 26.13
CA ALA A 8 11.67 -11.26 26.04
C ALA A 8 11.45 -10.11 25.05
N ILE A 9 12.35 -9.14 25.06
CA ILE A 9 12.26 -8.01 24.16
C ILE A 9 12.43 -8.46 22.70
N ALA A 10 13.37 -9.36 22.45
CA ALA A 10 13.58 -9.86 21.11
C ALA A 10 12.35 -10.59 20.56
N ALA A 11 11.67 -11.35 21.40
CA ALA A 11 10.46 -12.06 20.99
C ALA A 11 9.35 -11.08 20.62
N ILE A 12 9.20 -10.01 21.37
CA ILE A 12 8.20 -8.98 21.08
C ILE A 12 8.50 -8.31 19.75
N ASP A 13 9.75 -8.00 19.50
CA ASP A 13 10.15 -7.35 18.24
C ASP A 13 9.82 -8.22 17.03
N LEU A 14 9.98 -9.51 17.13
CA LEU A 14 9.65 -10.41 16.04
C LEU A 14 8.16 -10.43 15.71
N ILE A 15 7.31 -10.25 16.71
CA ILE A 15 5.88 -10.24 16.52
C ILE A 15 5.40 -8.93 15.90
N ALA A 16 6.09 -7.84 16.15
CA ALA A 16 5.62 -6.50 15.79
C ALA A 16 6.19 -5.98 14.48
N THR A 17 6.38 -6.84 13.48
CA THR A 17 7.06 -6.45 12.24
C THR A 17 6.17 -6.30 11.02
N ILE A 18 4.86 -6.47 11.14
CA ILE A 18 3.97 -6.31 10.00
C ILE A 18 3.82 -4.82 9.71
N GLN A 19 4.17 -4.43 8.49
CA GLN A 19 4.05 -3.06 8.05
C GLN A 19 3.04 -2.98 6.90
N LEU A 20 2.19 -1.98 6.97
CA LEU A 20 1.17 -1.75 5.96
C LEU A 20 1.55 -0.57 5.10
N VAL A 21 1.13 -0.61 3.85
CA VAL A 21 1.27 0.51 2.94
C VAL A 21 0.03 1.38 3.09
N LEU A 22 0.23 2.66 3.36
CA LEU A 22 -0.88 3.61 3.52
C LEU A 22 -1.01 4.45 2.26
N VAL A 23 -2.18 4.43 1.68
CA VAL A 23 -2.49 5.26 0.51
C VAL A 23 -3.80 5.99 0.77
N HIS A 24 -4.12 6.95 -0.07
CA HIS A 24 -5.34 7.72 0.07
C HIS A 24 -6.24 7.52 -1.15
N SER A 25 -7.53 7.36 -0.89
CA SER A 25 -8.52 7.32 -1.95
C SER A 25 -8.83 8.74 -2.43
N PRO A 26 -9.49 8.89 -3.58
CA PRO A 26 -9.92 10.22 -4.04
C PRO A 26 -10.81 10.95 -3.06
N ASN A 27 -11.51 10.23 -2.19
CA ASN A 27 -12.37 10.83 -1.16
C ASN A 27 -11.59 11.32 0.04
N GLY A 28 -10.29 11.05 0.13
CA GLY A 28 -9.48 11.40 1.27
C GLY A 28 -9.39 10.33 2.34
N ASP A 29 -10.04 9.19 2.13
CA ASP A 29 -9.94 8.07 3.08
C ASP A 29 -8.56 7.45 3.04
N VAL A 30 -8.06 7.05 4.21
CA VAL A 30 -6.79 6.34 4.30
C VAL A 30 -7.07 4.85 4.12
N ILE A 31 -6.32 4.24 3.22
CA ILE A 31 -6.43 2.82 2.93
C ILE A 31 -5.14 2.13 3.35
N GLU A 32 -5.26 1.13 4.20
CA GLU A 32 -4.12 0.34 4.67
C GLU A 32 -4.08 -0.96 3.89
N ILE A 33 -2.95 -1.24 3.26
CA ILE A 33 -2.82 -2.42 2.40
C ILE A 33 -1.61 -3.23 2.84
N ASN A 34 -1.82 -4.53 3.00
CA ASN A 34 -0.70 -5.44 3.23
C ASN A 34 0.09 -5.55 1.92
N PRO A 35 1.37 -5.19 1.91
CA PRO A 35 2.15 -5.21 0.67
C PRO A 35 2.23 -6.58 0.02
N ASP A 36 2.11 -7.66 0.79
CA ASP A 36 2.11 -9.01 0.24
C ASP A 36 0.87 -9.29 -0.61
N GLN A 37 -0.17 -8.50 -0.47
CA GLN A 37 -1.39 -8.65 -1.26
C GLN A 37 -1.34 -7.84 -2.55
N ILE A 38 -0.32 -7.03 -2.76
CA ILE A 38 -0.21 -6.21 -3.96
C ILE A 38 0.45 -7.02 -5.07
N VAL A 39 -0.27 -7.19 -6.16
CA VAL A 39 0.21 -7.97 -7.30
C VAL A 39 0.84 -7.07 -8.35
N SER A 40 0.23 -5.92 -8.62
CA SER A 40 0.76 -5.00 -9.62
C SER A 40 0.26 -3.59 -9.36
N LEU A 41 0.95 -2.64 -9.97
CA LEU A 41 0.60 -1.23 -9.94
C LEU A 41 0.42 -0.76 -11.38
N ARG A 42 -0.64 -0.02 -11.64
CA ARG A 42 -0.91 0.50 -12.98
C ARG A 42 -1.12 2.00 -12.90
N ALA A 43 -0.29 2.73 -13.62
CA ALA A 43 -0.44 4.18 -13.69
C ALA A 43 -1.77 4.52 -14.38
N ALA A 44 -2.53 5.41 -13.77
CA ALA A 44 -3.74 5.92 -14.40
C ALA A 44 -3.32 6.87 -15.51
N ALA A 45 -3.68 6.53 -16.75
CA ALA A 45 -3.27 7.33 -17.90
C ALA A 45 -4.27 8.48 -18.09
N PRO A 46 -3.81 9.74 -18.03
CA PRO A 46 -4.70 10.87 -18.27
C PRO A 46 -5.19 10.85 -19.72
N GLY A 47 -6.43 11.24 -19.92
CA GLY A 47 -7.00 11.34 -21.24
C GLY A 47 -7.69 10.10 -21.77
N LYS A 48 -7.70 9.02 -21.03
CA LYS A 48 -8.47 7.85 -21.42
C LYS A 48 -9.86 7.94 -20.83
N GLU A 49 -10.86 8.02 -21.69
CA GLU A 49 -12.25 8.22 -21.29
C GLU A 49 -12.77 7.15 -20.33
N GLU A 50 -12.36 5.93 -20.54
CA GLU A 50 -12.80 4.84 -19.67
C GLU A 50 -12.30 5.01 -18.25
N ALA A 51 -11.07 5.44 -18.11
CA ALA A 51 -10.49 5.71 -16.80
C ALA A 51 -11.22 6.88 -16.14
N ASP A 52 -11.55 7.92 -16.91
CA ASP A 52 -12.24 9.09 -16.38
C ASP A 52 -13.64 8.75 -15.88
N ARG A 53 -14.30 7.77 -16.48
CA ARG A 53 -15.63 7.37 -16.05
C ARG A 53 -15.61 6.53 -14.79
N LEU A 54 -14.58 5.72 -14.63
CA LEU A 54 -14.49 4.79 -13.52
C LEU A 54 -13.78 5.39 -12.31
N TYR A 55 -12.88 6.33 -12.53
CA TYR A 55 -12.03 6.85 -11.48
C TYR A 55 -12.01 8.36 -11.48
N HIS A 56 -11.88 8.93 -10.30
CA HIS A 56 -11.74 10.36 -10.15
C HIS A 56 -10.44 10.83 -10.80
N LYS A 57 -10.42 12.08 -11.29
CA LYS A 57 -9.23 12.65 -11.95
C LYS A 57 -8.01 12.68 -11.05
N SER A 58 -8.20 12.68 -9.75
CA SER A 58 -7.09 12.70 -8.80
C SER A 58 -6.40 11.35 -8.65
N VAL A 59 -6.97 10.28 -9.22
CA VAL A 59 -6.37 8.96 -9.14
C VAL A 59 -5.13 8.91 -10.03
N LYS A 60 -3.99 8.57 -9.44
CA LYS A 60 -2.73 8.50 -10.18
C LYS A 60 -2.22 7.07 -10.33
N CYS A 61 -2.64 6.19 -9.47
CA CYS A 61 -2.22 4.80 -9.52
C CYS A 61 -3.35 3.87 -9.13
N LEU A 62 -3.46 2.75 -9.84
CA LEU A 62 -4.35 1.68 -9.49
C LEU A 62 -3.54 0.55 -8.89
N ILE A 63 -3.90 0.13 -7.70
CA ILE A 63 -3.24 -0.97 -7.00
C ILE A 63 -4.07 -2.21 -7.22
N ILE A 64 -3.47 -3.22 -7.85
CA ILE A 64 -4.15 -4.48 -8.12
C ILE A 64 -3.76 -5.46 -7.04
N THR A 65 -4.74 -6.01 -6.35
CA THR A 65 -4.50 -6.93 -5.25
C THR A 65 -4.74 -8.38 -5.67
N ALA A 66 -4.29 -9.30 -4.82
CA ALA A 66 -4.33 -10.72 -5.12
C ALA A 66 -5.75 -11.26 -5.32
N ASP A 67 -6.73 -10.60 -4.73
CA ASP A 67 -8.14 -10.99 -4.90
C ASP A 67 -8.77 -10.40 -6.16
N GLY A 68 -7.97 -9.74 -7.00
CA GLY A 68 -8.45 -9.20 -8.26
C GLY A 68 -9.08 -7.82 -8.17
N LYS A 69 -9.03 -7.19 -7.01
CA LYS A 69 -9.60 -5.86 -6.85
C LYS A 69 -8.62 -4.78 -7.29
N SER A 70 -9.17 -3.67 -7.74
CA SER A 70 -8.40 -2.47 -8.09
C SER A 70 -8.69 -1.39 -7.09
N ILE A 71 -7.64 -0.89 -6.44
CA ILE A 71 -7.76 0.16 -5.43
C ILE A 71 -7.22 1.45 -6.03
N PRO A 72 -8.07 2.47 -6.21
CA PRO A 72 -7.60 3.75 -6.75
C PRO A 72 -6.90 4.56 -5.66
N ALA A 73 -5.73 5.10 -5.99
CA ALA A 73 -4.92 5.87 -5.04
C ALA A 73 -4.54 7.21 -5.65
N VAL A 74 -4.48 8.25 -4.81
CA VAL A 74 -4.06 9.57 -5.25
C VAL A 74 -2.54 9.69 -5.30
N GLU A 75 -1.83 8.82 -4.60
CA GLU A 75 -0.39 8.73 -4.70
C GLU A 75 -0.01 8.15 -6.06
N ASN A 76 1.10 8.60 -6.64
CA ASN A 76 1.53 8.02 -7.89
C ASN A 76 2.19 6.66 -7.66
N CYS A 77 2.31 5.88 -8.72
CA CYS A 77 2.81 4.51 -8.60
C CYS A 77 4.25 4.44 -8.10
N LEU A 78 5.07 5.44 -8.42
CA LEU A 78 6.45 5.47 -7.92
C LEU A 78 6.49 5.66 -6.40
N GLU A 79 5.63 6.52 -5.87
CA GLU A 79 5.53 6.70 -4.43
C GLU A 79 5.10 5.40 -3.76
N ILE A 80 4.11 4.73 -4.32
CA ILE A 80 3.60 3.49 -3.76
C ILE A 80 4.66 2.42 -3.81
N LYS A 81 5.40 2.34 -4.91
CA LYS A 81 6.50 1.40 -5.02
C LYS A 81 7.55 1.63 -3.94
N SER A 82 7.88 2.89 -3.67
CA SER A 82 8.82 3.23 -2.60
C SER A 82 8.30 2.78 -1.24
N LEU A 83 7.01 2.98 -0.98
CA LEU A 83 6.41 2.56 0.28
C LEU A 83 6.49 1.04 0.44
N ILE A 84 6.23 0.30 -0.63
CA ILE A 84 6.32 -1.16 -0.60
C ILE A 84 7.75 -1.59 -0.31
N GLU A 85 8.71 -0.97 -0.95
CA GLU A 85 10.11 -1.31 -0.76
C GLU A 85 10.59 -1.07 0.66
N ARG A 86 10.04 -0.06 1.33
CA ARG A 86 10.39 0.22 2.73
C ARG A 86 9.89 -0.84 3.70
N THR A 87 8.92 -1.65 3.30
CA THR A 87 8.37 -2.69 4.16
C THR A 87 9.16 -3.98 4.10
N LYS A 88 10.13 -4.06 3.20
CA LYS A 88 10.92 -5.30 3.01
C LYS A 88 12.20 -5.29 3.82
#